data_3c6fd10a78aa8750c882ffe4aa09b776
#
_entry.id   3c6fd10a78aa8750c882ffe4aa09b776
#
_cell.length_a   1.000
_cell.length_b   1.000
_cell.length_c   1.000
_cell.angle_alpha   90.00
_cell.angle_beta   90.00
_cell.angle_gamma   90.00
#
_symmetry.space_group_name_H-M   'P 1'
#
loop_
_entity.id
_entity.type
_entity.pdbx_description
1 polymer ?
#
loop_
_entity_poly.entity_id
_entity_poly.type
_entity_poly.pdbx_seq_one_letter_code
_entity_poly.pdbx_strand_id
1 'polypeptide(L)'
;SAIKDAVPELPVVVHTHCTTGLAFMTYLKAVEAGADGIDTAISPFSGGTAQPATETLAYALRQLGYQVDLDDKVLVKMADFFKGVRADFLADGTLDPISMATDTQCLNYQIPGGMLSNLISQLKMMNAIDKLDEALAETPKVRADLGYPPLVTPTSQMVGSQAVQNVLAGERYKVVGKEIKAYCRGE
;
A
#
# COMPACT_ATOMS: atom_id res chain seq x y z
N SER A 1 3.70 -9.48 21.81
CA SER A 1 2.45 -8.91 21.24
C SER A 1 1.26 -9.81 21.57
N ALA A 2 0.03 -9.27 21.56
CA ALA A 2 -1.17 -10.07 21.90
C ALA A 2 -1.28 -11.37 21.07
N ILE A 3 -0.88 -11.34 19.79
CA ILE A 3 -0.87 -12.55 18.94
C ILE A 3 0.15 -13.55 19.46
N LYS A 4 1.40 -13.12 19.68
CA LYS A 4 2.47 -13.99 20.19
C LYS A 4 2.24 -14.48 21.62
N ASP A 5 1.51 -13.72 22.42
CA ASP A 5 1.13 -14.12 23.79
C ASP A 5 0.04 -15.21 23.76
N ALA A 6 -0.88 -15.15 22.78
CA ALA A 6 -1.95 -16.13 22.62
C ALA A 6 -1.50 -17.42 21.90
N VAL A 7 -0.64 -17.28 20.86
CA VAL A 7 -0.17 -18.39 20.02
C VAL A 7 1.31 -18.18 19.69
N PRO A 8 2.22 -18.51 20.62
CA PRO A 8 3.66 -18.21 20.49
C PRO A 8 4.33 -18.82 19.26
N GLU A 9 3.90 -20.00 18.83
CA GLU A 9 4.44 -20.74 17.69
C GLU A 9 3.98 -20.22 16.33
N LEU A 10 2.94 -19.37 16.28
CA LEU A 10 2.44 -18.83 14.99
C LEU A 10 3.42 -17.80 14.44
N PRO A 11 3.97 -17.99 13.20
CA PRO A 11 4.77 -16.97 12.55
C PRO A 11 3.95 -15.72 12.26
N VAL A 12 4.46 -14.56 12.67
CA VAL A 12 3.83 -13.25 12.41
C VAL A 12 4.70 -12.46 11.44
N VAL A 13 4.19 -12.25 10.23
CA VAL A 13 4.81 -11.39 9.21
C VAL A 13 4.02 -10.10 9.11
N VAL A 14 4.72 -8.97 9.16
CA VAL A 14 4.10 -7.64 9.10
C VAL A 14 4.31 -7.01 7.74
N HIS A 15 3.21 -6.58 7.14
CA HIS A 15 3.17 -5.90 5.85
C HIS A 15 2.64 -4.48 6.02
N THR A 16 3.37 -3.49 5.50
CA THR A 16 2.92 -2.09 5.45
C THR A 16 3.54 -1.36 4.27
N HIS A 17 2.94 -0.23 3.89
CA HIS A 17 3.39 0.62 2.79
C HIS A 17 3.99 1.94 3.30
N CYS A 18 4.88 2.54 2.51
CA CYS A 18 5.54 3.81 2.85
C CYS A 18 4.68 5.04 2.58
N THR A 19 3.45 4.87 2.10
CA THR A 19 2.60 5.96 1.62
C THR A 19 2.47 7.12 2.60
N THR A 20 2.34 6.82 3.89
CA THR A 20 2.21 7.84 4.96
C THR A 20 3.55 8.28 5.58
N GLY A 21 4.66 7.64 5.19
CA GLY A 21 5.98 7.85 5.79
C GLY A 21 6.22 7.09 7.10
N LEU A 22 5.24 6.37 7.65
CA LEU A 22 5.33 5.72 8.96
C LEU A 22 5.91 4.28 8.91
N ALA A 23 6.09 3.70 7.74
CA ALA A 23 6.38 2.28 7.57
C ALA A 23 7.65 1.80 8.30
N PHE A 24 8.74 2.57 8.27
CA PHE A 24 9.97 2.23 8.97
C PHE A 24 9.79 2.14 10.48
N MET A 25 9.07 3.10 11.07
CA MET A 25 8.74 3.08 12.50
C MET A 25 7.81 1.92 12.86
N THR A 26 6.83 1.64 12.00
CA THR A 26 5.91 0.50 12.16
C THR A 26 6.67 -0.82 12.18
N TYR A 27 7.60 -1.04 11.23
CA TYR A 27 8.39 -2.26 11.18
C TYR A 27 9.33 -2.40 12.37
N LEU A 28 9.99 -1.30 12.80
CA LEU A 28 10.82 -1.33 13.99
C LEU A 28 10.01 -1.77 15.21
N LYS A 29 8.84 -1.16 15.42
CA LYS A 29 7.95 -1.53 16.53
C LYS A 29 7.38 -2.94 16.41
N ALA A 30 7.14 -3.43 15.21
CA ALA A 30 6.70 -4.80 14.97
C ALA A 30 7.80 -5.82 15.36
N VAL A 31 9.04 -5.58 14.94
CA VAL A 31 10.20 -6.42 15.31
C VAL A 31 10.43 -6.41 16.83
N GLU A 32 10.41 -5.22 17.46
CA GLU A 32 10.50 -5.10 18.93
C GLU A 32 9.35 -5.85 19.66
N ALA A 33 8.17 -5.92 19.03
CA ALA A 33 7.01 -6.65 19.58
C ALA A 33 7.02 -8.16 19.25
N GLY A 34 8.08 -8.67 18.62
CA GLY A 34 8.28 -10.09 18.31
C GLY A 34 7.71 -10.56 16.98
N ALA A 35 7.61 -9.70 15.98
CA ALA A 35 7.33 -10.16 14.61
C ALA A 35 8.49 -11.02 14.09
N ASP A 36 8.17 -12.11 13.40
CA ASP A 36 9.15 -13.07 12.85
C ASP A 36 9.65 -12.64 11.47
N GLY A 37 8.86 -11.83 10.76
CA GLY A 37 9.19 -11.34 9.43
C GLY A 37 8.54 -9.99 9.12
N ILE A 38 9.14 -9.30 8.15
CA ILE A 38 8.63 -8.04 7.60
C ILE A 38 8.77 -8.06 6.07
N ASP A 39 7.79 -7.55 5.36
CA ASP A 39 7.83 -7.45 3.91
C ASP A 39 8.55 -6.17 3.48
N THR A 40 9.50 -6.31 2.59
CA THR A 40 10.34 -5.21 2.11
C THR A 40 10.43 -5.18 0.59
N ALA A 41 10.89 -4.07 0.03
CA ALA A 41 11.13 -3.92 -1.40
C ALA A 41 12.60 -3.59 -1.68
N ILE A 42 13.15 -4.09 -2.80
CA ILE A 42 14.48 -3.66 -3.25
C ILE A 42 14.50 -2.14 -3.49
N SER A 43 15.60 -1.47 -3.09
CA SER A 43 15.62 0.00 -3.00
C SER A 43 15.12 0.76 -4.23
N PRO A 44 15.38 0.37 -5.49
CA PRO A 44 14.83 1.08 -6.64
C PRO A 44 13.31 1.11 -6.74
N PHE A 45 12.62 0.13 -6.13
CA PHE A 45 11.16 0.03 -6.11
C PHE A 45 10.54 0.22 -4.72
N SER A 46 11.31 0.73 -3.77
CA SER A 46 10.86 1.02 -2.41
C SER A 46 10.26 2.42 -2.28
N GLY A 47 9.52 2.65 -1.19
CA GLY A 47 8.96 3.97 -0.89
C GLY A 47 7.57 4.23 -1.49
N GLY A 48 6.97 5.37 -1.16
CA GLY A 48 5.64 5.72 -1.65
C GLY A 48 4.60 4.64 -1.39
N THR A 49 3.94 4.15 -2.43
CA THR A 49 2.95 3.07 -2.34
C THR A 49 3.57 1.67 -2.20
N ALA A 50 4.90 1.53 -2.22
CA ALA A 50 5.61 0.29 -1.95
C ALA A 50 6.06 0.18 -0.48
N GLN A 51 6.78 -0.89 -0.17
CA GLN A 51 7.33 -1.18 1.15
C GLN A 51 8.65 -0.41 1.39
N PRO A 52 9.16 -0.38 2.64
CA PRO A 52 10.50 0.10 2.95
C PRO A 52 11.60 -0.66 2.22
N ALA A 53 12.71 0.02 1.96
CA ALA A 53 13.87 -0.59 1.31
C ALA A 53 14.48 -1.70 2.16
N THR A 54 14.68 -2.87 1.55
CA THR A 54 15.31 -4.05 2.16
C THR A 54 16.68 -3.71 2.73
N GLU A 55 17.52 -3.03 1.94
CA GLU A 55 18.91 -2.69 2.30
C GLU A 55 18.94 -1.77 3.53
N THR A 56 18.05 -0.79 3.59
CA THR A 56 17.96 0.15 4.72
C THR A 56 17.55 -0.55 6.00
N LEU A 57 16.52 -1.42 5.93
CA LEU A 57 16.04 -2.16 7.09
C LEU A 57 17.04 -3.21 7.55
N ALA A 58 17.67 -3.94 6.63
CA ALA A 58 18.72 -4.89 6.97
C ALA A 58 19.88 -4.21 7.72
N TYR A 59 20.35 -3.07 7.23
CA TYR A 59 21.36 -2.28 7.90
C TYR A 59 20.90 -1.82 9.29
N ALA A 60 19.73 -1.18 9.38
CA ALA A 60 19.22 -0.61 10.63
C ALA A 60 19.00 -1.69 11.71
N LEU A 61 18.40 -2.82 11.35
CA LEU A 61 18.14 -3.91 12.28
C LEU A 61 19.44 -4.55 12.80
N ARG A 62 20.45 -4.72 11.94
CA ARG A 62 21.78 -5.20 12.38
C ARG A 62 22.43 -4.24 13.37
N GLN A 63 22.35 -2.92 13.15
CA GLN A 63 22.86 -1.91 14.09
C GLN A 63 22.15 -1.96 15.45
N LEU A 64 20.92 -2.41 15.49
CA LEU A 64 20.13 -2.61 16.71
C LEU A 64 20.36 -4.00 17.34
N GLY A 65 21.26 -4.82 16.80
CA GLY A 65 21.64 -6.12 17.34
C GLY A 65 20.77 -7.29 16.88
N TYR A 66 19.87 -7.10 15.92
CA TYR A 66 19.09 -8.19 15.34
C TYR A 66 19.93 -8.97 14.30
N GLN A 67 19.73 -10.29 14.27
CA GLN A 67 20.31 -11.11 13.22
C GLN A 67 19.47 -10.95 11.94
N VAL A 68 20.12 -10.55 10.85
CA VAL A 68 19.52 -10.42 9.51
C VAL A 68 20.40 -11.14 8.50
N ASP A 69 19.91 -12.25 7.99
CA ASP A 69 20.65 -13.22 7.18
C ASP A 69 20.50 -12.89 5.68
N LEU A 70 20.99 -11.71 5.29
CA LEU A 70 21.01 -11.22 3.92
C LEU A 70 22.44 -10.86 3.49
N ASP A 71 22.80 -11.20 2.25
CA ASP A 71 24.09 -10.84 1.67
C ASP A 71 24.02 -9.45 1.03
N ASP A 72 24.69 -8.48 1.61
CA ASP A 72 24.70 -7.09 1.13
C ASP A 72 25.27 -6.96 -0.29
N LYS A 73 26.22 -7.82 -0.69
CA LYS A 73 26.79 -7.81 -2.06
C LYS A 73 25.76 -8.27 -3.09
N VAL A 74 24.91 -9.21 -2.70
CA VAL A 74 23.78 -9.65 -3.55
C VAL A 74 22.73 -8.55 -3.64
N LEU A 75 22.36 -7.92 -2.52
CA LEU A 75 21.41 -6.81 -2.50
C LEU A 75 21.87 -5.64 -3.39
N VAL A 76 23.15 -5.26 -3.32
CA VAL A 76 23.71 -4.21 -4.19
C VAL A 76 23.59 -4.59 -5.66
N LYS A 77 23.94 -5.81 -6.05
CA LYS A 77 23.81 -6.27 -7.44
C LYS A 77 22.34 -6.25 -7.92
N MET A 78 21.42 -6.68 -7.07
CA MET A 78 19.99 -6.63 -7.37
C MET A 78 19.53 -5.18 -7.56
N ALA A 79 19.89 -4.29 -6.63
CA ALA A 79 19.54 -2.89 -6.73
C ALA A 79 20.10 -2.25 -8.01
N ASP A 80 21.33 -2.53 -8.38
CA ASP A 80 21.95 -1.99 -9.59
C ASP A 80 21.24 -2.48 -10.86
N PHE A 81 20.85 -3.74 -10.92
CA PHE A 81 20.04 -4.27 -12.01
C PHE A 81 18.68 -3.55 -12.11
N PHE A 82 17.97 -3.45 -11.00
CA PHE A 82 16.62 -2.87 -10.97
C PHE A 82 16.58 -1.36 -11.15
N LYS A 83 17.71 -0.63 -11.01
CA LYS A 83 17.79 0.80 -11.40
C LYS A 83 17.47 1.00 -12.89
N GLY A 84 17.98 0.13 -13.76
CA GLY A 84 17.68 0.17 -15.20
C GLY A 84 16.19 -0.09 -15.46
N VAL A 85 15.65 -1.16 -14.90
CA VAL A 85 14.21 -1.50 -15.04
C VAL A 85 13.32 -0.37 -14.54
N ARG A 86 13.68 0.26 -13.40
CA ARG A 86 12.94 1.43 -12.90
C ARG A 86 12.97 2.60 -13.87
N ALA A 87 14.13 2.85 -14.49
CA ALA A 87 14.26 3.93 -15.49
C ALA A 87 13.35 3.67 -16.70
N ASP A 88 13.29 2.43 -17.18
CA ASP A 88 12.41 2.04 -18.28
C ASP A 88 10.92 2.22 -17.90
N PHE A 89 10.52 1.79 -16.72
CA PHE A 89 9.13 1.94 -16.23
C PHE A 89 8.71 3.41 -16.01
N LEU A 90 9.66 4.27 -15.64
CA LEU A 90 9.40 5.71 -15.57
C LEU A 90 9.26 6.33 -16.96
N ALA A 91 10.07 5.88 -17.92
CA ALA A 91 10.06 6.41 -19.29
C ALA A 91 8.78 6.02 -20.05
N ASP A 92 8.28 4.79 -19.86
CA ASP A 92 7.07 4.30 -20.54
C ASP A 92 5.76 4.60 -19.76
N GLY A 93 5.87 5.18 -18.55
CA GLY A 93 4.72 5.54 -17.71
C GLY A 93 4.12 4.38 -16.92
N THR A 94 4.73 3.18 -16.94
CA THR A 94 4.32 2.04 -16.10
C THR A 94 4.46 2.38 -14.62
N LEU A 95 5.55 3.06 -14.24
CA LEU A 95 5.76 3.59 -12.89
C LEU A 95 5.44 5.09 -12.87
N ASP A 96 4.43 5.47 -12.10
CA ASP A 96 4.07 6.88 -11.94
C ASP A 96 4.83 7.52 -10.78
N PRO A 97 5.47 8.69 -10.98
CA PRO A 97 6.11 9.44 -9.90
C PRO A 97 5.18 9.76 -8.72
N ILE A 98 3.87 9.94 -8.94
CA ILE A 98 2.88 10.18 -7.87
C ILE A 98 2.87 9.01 -6.88
N SER A 99 2.97 7.78 -7.37
CA SER A 99 2.97 6.58 -6.52
C SER A 99 4.25 6.42 -5.70
N MET A 100 5.30 7.18 -6.01
CA MET A 100 6.61 7.10 -5.35
C MET A 100 6.76 8.12 -4.21
N ALA A 101 5.84 9.08 -4.12
CA ALA A 101 5.89 10.12 -3.09
C ALA A 101 5.23 9.66 -1.78
N THR A 102 5.67 10.26 -0.68
CA THR A 102 4.92 10.19 0.58
C THR A 102 3.73 11.13 0.51
N ASP A 103 2.55 10.62 0.84
CA ASP A 103 1.31 11.39 0.93
C ASP A 103 0.68 11.23 2.31
N THR A 104 0.83 12.27 3.14
CA THR A 104 0.27 12.28 4.50
C THR A 104 -1.26 12.42 4.52
N GLN A 105 -1.89 12.82 3.43
CA GLN A 105 -3.35 12.87 3.31
C GLN A 105 -3.98 11.48 3.43
N CYS A 106 -3.22 10.43 3.09
CA CYS A 106 -3.66 9.05 3.31
C CYS A 106 -3.98 8.72 4.78
N LEU A 107 -3.40 9.45 5.74
CA LEU A 107 -3.77 9.34 7.16
C LEU A 107 -5.22 9.81 7.41
N ASN A 108 -5.65 10.86 6.72
CA ASN A 108 -6.99 11.42 6.84
C ASN A 108 -8.04 10.53 6.13
N TYR A 109 -7.71 10.03 4.95
CA TYR A 109 -8.60 9.20 4.14
C TYR A 109 -8.51 7.71 4.50
N GLN A 110 -7.54 7.30 5.33
CA GLN A 110 -7.30 5.92 5.75
C GLN A 110 -7.14 4.94 4.57
N ILE A 111 -6.47 5.40 3.51
CA ILE A 111 -6.29 4.65 2.26
C ILE A 111 -4.97 3.90 2.28
N PRO A 112 -4.98 2.55 2.17
CA PRO A 112 -3.75 1.77 2.01
C PRO A 112 -3.01 2.09 0.71
N GLY A 113 -1.66 1.98 0.70
CA GLY A 113 -0.84 2.30 -0.47
C GLY A 113 -1.21 1.51 -1.73
N GLY A 114 -1.52 0.22 -1.59
CA GLY A 114 -1.99 -0.60 -2.72
C GLY A 114 -3.32 -0.12 -3.29
N MET A 115 -4.21 0.43 -2.46
CA MET A 115 -5.46 1.03 -2.91
C MET A 115 -5.20 2.35 -3.66
N LEU A 116 -4.28 3.19 -3.17
CA LEU A 116 -3.93 4.44 -3.82
C LEU A 116 -3.37 4.21 -5.23
N SER A 117 -2.44 3.26 -5.39
CA SER A 117 -1.90 2.94 -6.72
C SER A 117 -2.97 2.42 -7.69
N ASN A 118 -3.93 1.64 -7.20
CA ASN A 118 -5.07 1.19 -8.00
C ASN A 118 -5.99 2.36 -8.42
N LEU A 119 -6.28 3.30 -7.52
CA LEU A 119 -7.07 4.50 -7.85
C LEU A 119 -6.38 5.35 -8.92
N ILE A 120 -5.09 5.59 -8.77
CA ILE A 120 -4.27 6.31 -9.77
C ILE A 120 -4.37 5.62 -11.14
N SER A 121 -4.16 4.30 -11.18
CA SER A 121 -4.22 3.52 -12.42
C SER A 121 -5.60 3.56 -13.07
N GLN A 122 -6.68 3.41 -12.30
CA GLN A 122 -8.05 3.48 -12.81
C GLN A 122 -8.37 4.86 -13.38
N LEU A 123 -8.03 5.94 -12.67
CA LEU A 123 -8.29 7.31 -13.11
C LEU A 123 -7.46 7.66 -14.36
N LYS A 124 -6.23 7.18 -14.46
CA LYS A 124 -5.42 7.33 -15.68
C LYS A 124 -6.04 6.64 -16.89
N MET A 125 -6.47 5.39 -16.75
CA MET A 125 -7.14 4.67 -17.84
C MET A 125 -8.42 5.38 -18.32
N MET A 126 -9.05 6.16 -17.45
CA MET A 126 -10.25 6.95 -17.74
C MET A 126 -9.95 8.40 -18.15
N ASN A 127 -8.66 8.78 -18.29
CA ASN A 127 -8.19 10.16 -18.54
C ASN A 127 -8.76 11.18 -17.52
N ALA A 128 -8.88 10.78 -16.25
CA ALA A 128 -9.50 11.54 -15.17
C ALA A 128 -8.60 11.65 -13.93
N ILE A 129 -7.28 11.69 -14.11
CA ILE A 129 -6.31 11.77 -12.98
C ILE A 129 -6.48 13.05 -12.16
N ASP A 130 -6.99 14.11 -12.76
CA ASP A 130 -7.39 15.38 -12.11
C ASP A 130 -8.48 15.19 -11.04
N LYS A 131 -9.20 14.07 -11.06
CA LYS A 131 -10.23 13.69 -10.09
C LYS A 131 -9.70 12.88 -8.89
N LEU A 132 -8.38 12.72 -8.76
CA LEU A 132 -7.79 11.90 -7.71
C LEU A 132 -8.19 12.39 -6.30
N ASP A 133 -8.05 13.68 -6.03
CA ASP A 133 -8.39 14.26 -4.71
C ASP A 133 -9.88 14.07 -4.36
N GLU A 134 -10.76 14.22 -5.35
CA GLU A 134 -12.20 13.99 -5.16
C GLU A 134 -12.48 12.50 -4.85
N ALA A 135 -11.82 11.57 -5.54
CA ALA A 135 -11.96 10.13 -5.30
C ALA A 135 -11.41 9.72 -3.92
N LEU A 136 -10.28 10.32 -3.51
CA LEU A 136 -9.72 10.12 -2.18
C LEU A 136 -10.69 10.62 -1.08
N ALA A 137 -11.29 11.79 -1.24
CA ALA A 137 -12.26 12.35 -0.31
C ALA A 137 -13.60 11.60 -0.30
N GLU A 138 -13.97 10.92 -1.39
CA GLU A 138 -15.18 10.10 -1.48
C GLU A 138 -15.01 8.71 -0.84
N THR A 139 -13.79 8.17 -0.82
CA THR A 139 -13.49 6.83 -0.32
C THR A 139 -13.96 6.58 1.12
N PRO A 140 -13.68 7.46 2.12
CA PRO A 140 -14.19 7.26 3.48
C PRO A 140 -15.72 7.22 3.57
N LYS A 141 -16.39 7.98 2.72
CA LYS A 141 -17.88 8.02 2.69
C LYS A 141 -18.45 6.71 2.16
N VAL A 142 -17.89 6.19 1.07
CA VAL A 142 -18.26 4.87 0.54
C VAL A 142 -17.97 3.77 1.56
N ARG A 143 -16.82 3.84 2.25
CA ARG A 143 -16.49 2.89 3.31
C ARG A 143 -17.50 2.93 4.45
N ALA A 144 -17.91 4.11 4.87
CA ALA A 144 -18.92 4.28 5.93
C ALA A 144 -20.27 3.70 5.53
N ASP A 145 -20.74 3.98 4.30
CA ASP A 145 -21.99 3.46 3.77
C ASP A 145 -22.03 1.93 3.72
N LEU A 146 -20.87 1.29 3.53
CA LEU A 146 -20.71 -0.17 3.48
C LEU A 146 -20.47 -0.81 4.86
N GLY A 147 -20.59 -0.05 5.96
CA GLY A 147 -20.42 -0.57 7.31
C GLY A 147 -18.95 -0.75 7.72
N TYR A 148 -18.05 0.07 7.20
CA TYR A 148 -16.62 0.08 7.52
C TYR A 148 -15.88 -1.24 7.25
N PRO A 149 -16.00 -1.84 6.05
CA PRO A 149 -15.22 -3.02 5.72
C PRO A 149 -13.72 -2.77 5.90
N PRO A 150 -12.92 -3.80 6.24
CA PRO A 150 -11.47 -3.66 6.26
C PRO A 150 -10.96 -3.35 4.86
N LEU A 151 -10.05 -2.35 4.75
CA LEU A 151 -9.50 -1.94 3.46
C LEU A 151 -8.32 -2.84 3.04
N VAL A 152 -8.61 -4.12 2.88
CA VAL A 152 -7.73 -5.16 2.32
C VAL A 152 -8.37 -5.73 1.06
N THR A 153 -7.57 -6.39 0.21
CA THR A 153 -8.10 -7.06 -0.99
C THR A 153 -9.06 -8.20 -0.59
N PRO A 154 -10.26 -8.30 -1.18
CA PRO A 154 -10.80 -7.54 -2.32
C PRO A 154 -11.60 -6.27 -1.93
N THR A 155 -11.94 -6.08 -0.66
CA THR A 155 -12.86 -5.01 -0.21
C THR A 155 -12.31 -3.61 -0.46
N SER A 156 -11.00 -3.39 -0.35
CA SER A 156 -10.36 -2.12 -0.69
C SER A 156 -10.57 -1.73 -2.16
N GLN A 157 -10.49 -2.71 -3.07
CA GLN A 157 -10.72 -2.46 -4.51
C GLN A 157 -12.19 -2.13 -4.78
N MET A 158 -13.10 -2.83 -4.12
CA MET A 158 -14.54 -2.59 -4.22
C MET A 158 -14.90 -1.15 -3.77
N VAL A 159 -14.42 -0.73 -2.60
CA VAL A 159 -14.64 0.61 -2.05
C VAL A 159 -14.03 1.67 -2.96
N GLY A 160 -12.79 1.49 -3.41
CA GLY A 160 -12.09 2.43 -4.28
C GLY A 160 -12.75 2.59 -5.64
N SER A 161 -13.10 1.49 -6.30
CA SER A 161 -13.78 1.54 -7.60
C SER A 161 -15.13 2.23 -7.50
N GLN A 162 -15.90 2.03 -6.42
CA GLN A 162 -17.16 2.73 -6.22
C GLN A 162 -16.95 4.23 -5.97
N ALA A 163 -15.90 4.61 -5.22
CA ALA A 163 -15.58 6.02 -5.02
C ALA A 163 -15.26 6.72 -6.35
N VAL A 164 -14.45 6.10 -7.21
CA VAL A 164 -14.17 6.60 -8.56
C VAL A 164 -15.46 6.71 -9.38
N GLN A 165 -16.31 5.69 -9.37
CA GLN A 165 -17.59 5.73 -10.12
C GLN A 165 -18.51 6.86 -9.64
N ASN A 166 -18.62 7.11 -8.33
CA ASN A 166 -19.42 8.20 -7.78
C ASN A 166 -18.92 9.56 -8.28
N VAL A 167 -17.60 9.77 -8.27
CA VAL A 167 -16.98 11.03 -8.71
C VAL A 167 -17.18 11.24 -10.21
N LEU A 168 -16.91 10.22 -11.02
CA LEU A 168 -17.02 10.32 -12.49
C LEU A 168 -18.46 10.47 -12.96
N ALA A 169 -19.42 9.86 -12.25
CA ALA A 169 -20.84 9.98 -12.57
C ALA A 169 -21.45 11.33 -12.11
N GLY A 170 -20.74 12.11 -11.27
CA GLY A 170 -21.23 13.35 -10.68
C GLY A 170 -22.36 13.17 -9.67
N GLU A 171 -22.75 11.93 -9.38
CA GLU A 171 -23.81 11.57 -8.44
C GLU A 171 -23.46 10.25 -7.76
N ARG A 172 -23.59 10.22 -6.41
CA ARG A 172 -23.26 9.03 -5.62
C ARG A 172 -24.22 7.88 -5.95
N TYR A 173 -23.64 6.70 -6.18
CA TYR A 173 -24.37 5.46 -6.47
C TYR A 173 -25.29 5.50 -7.71
N LYS A 174 -25.11 6.46 -8.62
CA LYS A 174 -25.77 6.44 -9.94
C LYS A 174 -25.39 5.20 -10.73
N VAL A 175 -24.13 4.79 -10.61
CA VAL A 175 -23.61 3.53 -11.09
C VAL A 175 -23.13 2.72 -9.89
N VAL A 176 -23.62 1.49 -9.72
CA VAL A 176 -23.24 0.61 -8.62
C VAL A 176 -22.59 -0.65 -9.18
N GLY A 177 -21.35 -0.90 -8.78
CA GLY A 177 -20.58 -2.08 -9.18
C GLY A 177 -21.28 -3.38 -8.77
N LYS A 178 -21.03 -4.46 -9.51
CA LYS A 178 -21.57 -5.79 -9.19
C LYS A 178 -21.08 -6.31 -7.83
N GLU A 179 -19.84 -6.00 -7.49
CA GLU A 179 -19.20 -6.39 -6.23
C GLU A 179 -19.91 -5.71 -5.03
N ILE A 180 -20.26 -4.43 -5.15
CA ILE A 180 -21.04 -3.72 -4.12
C ILE A 180 -22.41 -4.36 -3.93
N LYS A 181 -23.07 -4.70 -5.05
CA LYS A 181 -24.40 -5.34 -5.01
C LYS A 181 -24.34 -6.71 -4.34
N ALA A 182 -23.31 -7.52 -4.65
CA ALA A 182 -23.07 -8.81 -4.04
C ALA A 182 -22.77 -8.66 -2.54
N TYR A 183 -21.86 -7.77 -2.19
CA TYR A 183 -21.52 -7.47 -0.79
C TYR A 183 -22.74 -7.08 0.04
N CYS A 184 -23.59 -6.19 -0.47
CA CYS A 184 -24.82 -5.77 0.23
C CYS A 184 -25.87 -6.88 0.38
N ARG A 185 -25.77 -7.96 -0.42
CA ARG A 185 -26.63 -9.15 -0.31
C ARG A 185 -26.06 -10.21 0.63
N GLY A 186 -24.79 -10.06 1.07
CA GLY A 186 -24.09 -11.07 1.85
C GLY A 186 -23.55 -12.24 1.02
N GLU A 187 -23.26 -12.00 -0.26
CA GLU A 187 -22.70 -12.96 -1.24
C GLU A 187 -21.18 -12.89 -1.29
#